data_42870ed37d47e560f41f422d12a922ac
#
_entry.id   42870ed37d47e560f41f422d12a922ac
#
_cell.length_a   1.000
_cell.length_b   1.000
_cell.length_c   1.000
_cell.angle_alpha   90.00
_cell.angle_beta   90.00
_cell.angle_gamma   90.00
#
_symmetry.space_group_name_H-M   'P 1'
#
loop_
_entity.id
_entity.type
_entity.pdbx_description
1 polymer ?
#
loop_
_entity_poly.entity_id
_entity_poly.type
_entity_poly.pdbx_seq_one_letter_code
_entity_poly.pdbx_strand_id
1 'polypeptide(L)'
;NLIVSIHAPYGVLDFDGPSVPPSRLGRLYLDQVGIFPGSLGNYGGVHKGVPVVTIELSNAGRTPLDAEMRQMWLDLSRWMSERIPAPIDALPAR
;
A
#
# COMPACT_ATOMS: atom_id res chain seq x y z
N ASN A 1 -1.77 -0.63 12.53
CA ASN A 1 -1.07 0.47 11.86
C ASN A 1 -0.66 0.06 10.44
N LEU A 2 -0.65 1.02 9.54
CA LEU A 2 -0.30 0.83 8.14
C LEU A 2 0.32 2.11 7.61
N ILE A 3 1.33 1.97 6.77
CA ILE A 3 1.91 3.08 6.03
C ILE A 3 1.59 2.87 4.55
N VAL A 4 1.04 3.89 3.90
CA VAL A 4 0.86 3.91 2.46
C VAL A 4 1.76 5.00 1.91
N SER A 5 2.68 4.60 1.05
CA SER A 5 3.65 5.49 0.42
C SER A 5 3.38 5.55 -1.08
N ILE A 6 3.49 6.72 -1.67
CA ILE A 6 3.21 6.90 -3.09
C ILE A 6 4.45 7.47 -3.77
N HIS A 7 4.92 6.75 -4.76
CA HIS A 7 6.11 7.08 -5.53
C HIS A 7 5.84 6.96 -7.02
N ALA A 8 6.85 7.18 -7.82
CA ALA A 8 6.89 6.96 -9.26
C ALA A 8 8.37 6.77 -9.65
N PRO A 9 8.71 6.17 -10.77
CA PRO A 9 7.85 5.86 -11.93
C PRO A 9 7.70 4.37 -12.28
N TYR A 10 7.93 3.44 -11.38
CA TYR A 10 8.10 2.02 -11.74
C TYR A 10 6.82 1.29 -12.14
N GLY A 11 5.64 1.84 -11.85
CA GLY A 11 4.39 1.23 -12.29
C GLY A 11 4.06 -0.09 -11.65
N VAL A 12 4.36 -0.28 -10.36
CA VAL A 12 4.14 -1.52 -9.63
C VAL A 12 3.65 -1.23 -8.20
N LEU A 13 3.22 -2.28 -7.53
CA LEU A 13 3.05 -2.25 -6.07
C LEU A 13 4.23 -2.92 -5.41
N ASP A 14 4.71 -2.32 -4.36
CA ASP A 14 5.67 -2.96 -3.46
C ASP A 14 5.08 -3.07 -2.06
N PHE A 15 5.57 -4.02 -1.29
CA PHE A 15 5.08 -4.25 0.05
C PHE A 15 6.21 -4.76 0.94
N ASP A 16 6.27 -4.21 2.14
CA ASP A 16 7.22 -4.63 3.16
C ASP A 16 6.49 -4.86 4.47
N GLY A 17 6.88 -5.90 5.19
CA GLY A 17 6.43 -6.13 6.54
C GLY A 17 5.38 -7.22 6.68
N PRO A 18 4.77 -7.29 7.87
CA PRO A 18 3.80 -8.32 8.18
C PRO A 18 2.47 -8.10 7.47
N SER A 19 1.65 -9.12 7.46
CA SER A 19 0.32 -9.15 6.82
C SER A 19 0.40 -9.63 5.37
N VAL A 20 -0.77 -9.81 4.78
CA VAL A 20 -0.88 -10.27 3.39
C VAL A 20 -0.93 -9.04 2.49
N PRO A 21 0.00 -8.91 1.54
CA PRO A 21 0.01 -7.76 0.65
C PRO A 21 -1.19 -7.77 -0.30
N PRO A 22 -1.59 -6.60 -0.80
CA PRO A 22 -2.54 -6.56 -1.89
C PRO A 22 -1.89 -7.11 -3.16
N SER A 23 -2.64 -7.92 -3.91
CA SER A 23 -2.10 -8.46 -5.16
C SER A 23 -2.15 -7.44 -6.29
N ARG A 24 -3.08 -6.49 -6.20
CA ARG A 24 -3.29 -5.48 -7.23
C ARG A 24 -4.04 -4.29 -6.66
N LEU A 25 -3.67 -3.10 -7.11
CA LEU A 25 -4.44 -1.87 -6.89
C LEU A 25 -4.60 -1.20 -8.26
N GLY A 26 -5.82 -1.21 -8.78
CA GLY A 26 -6.06 -0.72 -10.13
C GLY A 26 -5.26 -1.51 -11.16
N ARG A 27 -4.43 -0.82 -11.90
CA ARG A 27 -3.55 -1.42 -12.91
C ARG A 27 -2.20 -1.88 -12.36
N LEU A 28 -1.92 -1.57 -11.12
CA LEU A 28 -0.63 -1.88 -10.52
C LEU A 28 -0.69 -3.25 -9.87
N TYR A 29 0.20 -4.13 -10.27
CA TYR A 29 0.31 -5.47 -9.73
C TYR A 29 1.47 -5.55 -8.75
N LEU A 30 1.33 -6.41 -7.76
CA LEU A 30 2.37 -6.62 -6.77
C LEU A 30 3.61 -7.20 -7.46
N ASP A 31 4.72 -6.49 -7.28
CA ASP A 31 6.03 -6.92 -7.73
C ASP A 31 7.02 -6.35 -6.72
N GLN A 32 7.43 -7.20 -5.79
CA GLN A 32 8.31 -6.74 -4.72
C GLN A 32 9.67 -6.38 -5.28
N VAL A 33 9.97 -5.10 -5.21
CA VAL A 33 11.16 -4.52 -5.84
C VAL A 33 12.44 -4.97 -5.14
N GLY A 34 12.33 -5.37 -3.89
CA GLY A 34 13.46 -5.86 -3.13
C GLY A 34 13.63 -5.13 -1.79
N ILE A 35 14.71 -5.46 -1.11
CA ILE A 35 15.03 -4.85 0.18
C ILE A 35 16.02 -3.72 -0.06
N PHE A 36 15.64 -2.52 0.34
CA PHE A 36 16.49 -1.34 0.20
C PHE A 36 16.75 -0.75 1.59
N PRO A 37 17.93 -1.03 2.20
CA PRO A 37 18.26 -0.48 3.51
C PRO A 37 18.15 1.05 3.50
N GLY A 38 17.51 1.60 4.52
CA GLY A 38 17.27 3.04 4.60
C GLY A 38 16.00 3.51 3.93
N SER A 39 15.30 2.66 3.16
CA SER A 39 14.00 3.02 2.59
C SER A 39 12.92 3.01 3.66
N LEU A 40 11.82 3.73 3.40
CA LEU A 40 10.68 3.74 4.31
C LEU A 40 10.09 2.33 4.46
N GLY A 41 9.99 1.57 3.37
CA GLY A 41 9.47 0.21 3.41
C GLY A 41 10.32 -0.70 4.28
N ASN A 42 11.63 -0.65 4.11
CA ASN A 42 12.54 -1.46 4.93
C ASN A 42 12.47 -1.05 6.40
N TYR A 43 12.47 0.24 6.68
CA TYR A 43 12.41 0.72 8.06
C TYR A 43 11.08 0.35 8.71
N GLY A 44 9.96 0.68 8.09
CA GLY A 44 8.63 0.43 8.65
C GLY A 44 8.31 -1.05 8.70
N GLY A 45 8.46 -1.74 7.57
CA GLY A 45 8.04 -3.13 7.44
C GLY A 45 8.95 -4.11 8.13
N VAL A 46 10.25 -4.01 7.89
CA VAL A 46 11.21 -4.99 8.39
C VAL A 46 11.63 -4.66 9.82
N HIS A 47 12.00 -3.42 10.09
CA HIS A 47 12.53 -3.06 11.41
C HIS A 47 11.46 -2.74 12.44
N LYS A 48 10.35 -2.13 12.05
CA LYS A 48 9.29 -1.73 12.98
C LYS A 48 8.07 -2.65 12.98
N GLY A 49 8.00 -3.60 12.05
CA GLY A 49 6.87 -4.52 11.96
C GLY A 49 5.56 -3.85 11.60
N VAL A 50 5.61 -2.70 10.93
CA VAL A 50 4.44 -1.99 10.42
C VAL A 50 4.33 -2.25 8.93
N PRO A 51 3.20 -2.78 8.42
CA PRO A 51 3.06 -3.00 6.99
C PRO A 51 3.20 -1.70 6.20
N VAL A 52 3.97 -1.74 5.12
CA VAL A 52 4.17 -0.59 4.24
C VAL A 52 3.79 -0.99 2.82
N VAL A 53 2.75 -0.37 2.28
CA VAL A 53 2.37 -0.51 0.88
C VAL A 53 2.96 0.67 0.13
N THR A 54 3.76 0.39 -0.88
CA THR A 54 4.30 1.43 -1.76
C THR A 54 3.61 1.35 -3.12
N ILE A 55 2.90 2.40 -3.46
CA ILE A 55 2.22 2.54 -4.75
C ILE A 55 3.18 3.27 -5.67
N GLU A 56 3.77 2.55 -6.63
CA GLU A 56 4.69 3.12 -7.61
C GLU A 56 3.91 3.46 -8.88
N LEU A 57 3.57 4.72 -9.04
CA LEU A 57 2.87 5.19 -10.24
C LEU A 57 3.77 5.05 -11.46
N SER A 58 3.16 4.85 -12.63
CA SER A 58 3.91 4.57 -13.86
C SER A 58 4.66 5.75 -14.42
N ASN A 59 4.30 6.97 -14.04
CA ASN A 59 4.88 8.17 -14.63
C ASN A 59 5.01 9.28 -13.58
N ALA A 60 6.22 9.79 -13.40
CA ALA A 60 6.49 10.86 -12.44
C ALA A 60 6.07 12.24 -12.94
N GLY A 61 5.92 12.39 -14.24
CA GLY A 61 5.60 13.68 -14.87
C GLY A 61 4.14 13.86 -15.26
N ARG A 62 3.29 12.89 -14.95
CA ARG A 62 1.90 12.94 -15.36
C ARG A 62 0.98 12.32 -14.31
N THR A 63 -0.13 13.02 -14.04
CA THR A 63 -1.17 12.53 -13.15
C THR A 63 -1.90 11.34 -13.79
N PRO A 64 -2.16 10.26 -13.03
CA PRO A 64 -3.01 9.18 -13.53
C PRO A 64 -4.42 9.69 -13.88
N LEU A 65 -5.10 8.98 -14.76
CA LEU A 65 -6.49 9.28 -15.08
C LEU A 65 -7.37 9.13 -13.83
N ASP A 66 -8.43 9.93 -13.74
CA ASP A 66 -9.35 9.89 -12.61
C ASP A 66 -9.90 8.49 -12.38
N ALA A 67 -10.25 7.77 -13.44
CA ALA A 67 -10.76 6.41 -13.34
C ALA A 67 -9.72 5.46 -12.74
N GLU A 68 -8.46 5.63 -13.08
CA GLU A 68 -7.38 4.81 -12.52
C GLU A 68 -7.17 5.11 -11.03
N MET A 69 -7.18 6.38 -10.65
CA MET A 69 -7.04 6.77 -9.25
C MET A 69 -8.22 6.26 -8.42
N ARG A 70 -9.43 6.34 -8.95
CA ARG A 70 -10.62 5.83 -8.27
C ARG A 70 -10.52 4.32 -8.05
N GLN A 71 -10.09 3.58 -9.06
CA GLN A 71 -9.96 2.13 -8.95
C GLN A 71 -8.88 1.75 -7.93
N MET A 72 -7.74 2.44 -7.94
CA MET A 72 -6.70 2.22 -6.95
C MET A 72 -7.23 2.47 -5.53
N TRP A 73 -7.98 3.54 -5.34
CA TRP A 73 -8.55 3.88 -4.04
C TRP A 73 -9.55 2.83 -3.57
N LEU A 74 -10.43 2.36 -4.46
CA LEU A 74 -11.39 1.32 -4.12
C LEU A 74 -10.71 0.02 -3.74
N ASP A 75 -9.71 -0.38 -4.50
CA ASP A 75 -8.96 -1.61 -4.23
C ASP A 75 -8.18 -1.50 -2.93
N LEU A 76 -7.53 -0.37 -2.69
CA LEU A 76 -6.79 -0.11 -1.46
C LEU A 76 -7.73 -0.13 -0.24
N SER A 77 -8.87 0.54 -0.35
CA SER A 77 -9.85 0.61 0.73
C SER A 77 -10.39 -0.78 1.07
N ARG A 78 -10.66 -1.59 0.06
CA ARG A 78 -11.11 -2.97 0.26
C ARG A 78 -10.05 -3.79 0.95
N TRP A 79 -8.82 -3.73 0.47
CA TRP A 79 -7.71 -4.47 1.07
C TRP A 79 -7.51 -4.06 2.53
N MET A 80 -7.54 -2.76 2.81
CA MET A 80 -7.39 -2.27 4.19
C MET A 80 -8.49 -2.80 5.10
N SER A 81 -9.75 -2.79 4.64
CA SER A 81 -10.85 -3.25 5.46
C SER A 81 -10.82 -4.76 5.73
N GLU A 82 -10.23 -5.52 4.84
CA GLU A 82 -10.10 -6.96 5.01
C GLU A 82 -8.91 -7.35 5.89
N ARG A 83 -7.85 -6.54 5.90
CA ARG A 83 -6.58 -6.90 6.53
C ARG A 83 -6.30 -6.16 7.83
N ILE A 84 -6.95 -5.04 8.05
CA ILE A 84 -6.74 -4.21 9.22
C ILE A 84 -8.07 -4.08 9.94
N PRO A 85 -8.32 -4.94 10.95
CA PRO A 85 -9.58 -4.90 11.66
C PRO A 85 -9.77 -3.58 12.42
N ALA A 86 -11.02 -3.18 12.59
CA ALA A 86 -11.35 -2.00 13.37
C ALA A 86 -10.88 -2.19 14.82
N PRO A 87 -10.42 -1.13 15.49
CA PRO A 87 -10.10 -1.19 16.91
C PRO A 87 -11.31 -1.62 17.74
N ILE A 88 -11.07 -2.37 18.79
CA ILE A 88 -12.13 -2.85 19.68
C ILE A 88 -12.92 -1.69 20.29
N ASP A 89 -12.23 -0.64 20.66
CA ASP A 89 -12.86 0.55 21.23
C ASP A 89 -13.71 1.34 20.24
N ALA A 90 -13.63 1.00 18.97
CA ALA A 90 -14.51 1.57 17.95
C ALA A 90 -15.82 0.82 17.80
N LEU A 91 -16.03 -0.25 18.56
CA LEU A 91 -17.25 -1.04 18.46
C LEU A 91 -18.43 -0.24 18.95
N PRO A 92 -19.60 -0.46 18.34
CA PRO A 92 -20.79 0.36 18.63
C PRO A 92 -21.40 0.13 20.00
N ALA A 93 -20.91 -0.79 20.76
CA ALA A 93 -21.42 -1.06 22.08
C ALA A 93 -21.28 0.13 23.04
N ARG A 94 -20.69 1.15 22.60
CA ARG A 94 -20.59 2.36 23.39
C ARG A 94 -21.93 3.11 23.43
#